data_54c25574a48cd5d2e92e058b64e34c2b
#
_entry.id   54c25574a48cd5d2e92e058b64e34c2b
#
_cell.length_a   1.000
_cell.length_b   1.000
_cell.length_c   1.000
_cell.angle_alpha   90.00
_cell.angle_beta   90.00
_cell.angle_gamma   90.00
#
_symmetry.space_group_name_H-M   'P 1'
#
loop_
_entity.id
_entity.type
_entity.pdbx_description
1 polymer ?
#
loop_
_entity_poly.entity_id
_entity_poly.type
_entity_poly.pdbx_seq_one_letter_code
_entity_poly.pdbx_strand_id
1 'polypeptide(L)'
;MIKRTLYHFHFCCGLGGGAAGFNRARPRVGNVEAHWECLGGIDVDPAGLRDFERLAGVPGTLLDLFTRDQYVRFHGKEPPTGWREATPEDIRRAAGGRRPDAVFISSPCKGASGLLSEKMSLTPKYQALNELTLRCIWLMGEAWADDPVPLIVFENVPRLASRGRHLLDQINSLLGGFGYAVAETTHDCGELGGLAQSRKRFLLVARHVEKVPPFLYEPEKKSLRAVGDILGRMPLPGDIDAAGPMHRVPSLQWKTWVRLALVRAGSDWRSLNDLAVEDGYLRDLIIVPEYQAGYVGVHGWNDSMGTIAGRSGPTNGAFSVADPRAPANALQYQQYGVRRWTDTSGAIIGVKSPGQGTYSVADPRGQSFGKYP
;
A
#
# COMPACT_ATOMS: atom_id res chain seq x y z
N MET A 1 10.84 8.13 -36.59
CA MET A 1 10.89 8.02 -35.13
C MET A 1 11.83 6.90 -34.79
N ILE A 2 12.85 7.16 -33.97
CA ILE A 2 13.86 6.19 -33.55
C ILE A 2 13.30 5.46 -32.31
N LYS A 3 13.24 4.13 -32.35
CA LYS A 3 12.84 3.30 -31.21
C LYS A 3 14.07 2.87 -30.43
N ARG A 4 14.02 2.97 -29.10
CA ARG A 4 15.08 2.53 -28.19
C ARG A 4 14.50 1.60 -27.13
N THR A 5 15.11 0.44 -26.93
CA THR A 5 14.80 -0.45 -25.82
C THR A 5 15.64 -0.07 -24.59
N LEU A 6 14.98 0.05 -23.45
CA LEU A 6 15.59 0.25 -22.14
C LEU A 6 15.18 -0.93 -21.24
N TYR A 7 16.04 -1.27 -20.31
CA TYR A 7 15.85 -2.43 -19.45
C TYR A 7 15.66 -2.01 -17.99
N HIS A 8 14.77 -2.69 -17.30
CA HIS A 8 14.55 -2.44 -15.86
C HIS A 8 14.57 -3.73 -15.05
N PHE A 9 14.89 -3.59 -13.76
CA PHE A 9 14.95 -4.67 -12.79
C PHE A 9 14.35 -4.25 -11.44
N HIS A 10 13.79 -5.19 -10.67
CA HIS A 10 13.01 -4.87 -9.47
C HIS A 10 13.50 -5.59 -8.23
N PHE A 11 13.73 -4.86 -7.14
CA PHE A 11 13.94 -5.40 -5.80
C PHE A 11 12.64 -5.31 -5.00
N CYS A 12 12.31 -6.38 -4.26
CA CYS A 12 11.05 -6.51 -3.53
C CYS A 12 9.85 -6.26 -4.48
N CYS A 13 9.83 -7.01 -5.58
CA CYS A 13 8.98 -6.73 -6.74
C CYS A 13 7.49 -7.00 -6.50
N GLY A 14 7.12 -7.71 -5.41
CA GLY A 14 5.75 -8.05 -5.08
C GLY A 14 5.01 -8.69 -6.24
N LEU A 15 3.79 -8.21 -6.53
CA LEU A 15 2.96 -8.69 -7.63
C LEU A 15 3.40 -8.21 -9.03
N GLY A 16 4.40 -7.33 -9.13
CA GLY A 16 4.85 -6.81 -10.43
C GLY A 16 4.16 -5.54 -10.92
N GLY A 17 3.44 -4.82 -10.06
CA GLY A 17 2.78 -3.56 -10.46
C GLY A 17 3.74 -2.51 -11.01
N GLY A 18 4.92 -2.36 -10.39
CA GLY A 18 5.99 -1.49 -10.90
C GLY A 18 6.49 -1.94 -12.27
N ALA A 19 6.75 -3.24 -12.45
CA ALA A 19 7.19 -3.79 -13.72
C ALA A 19 6.17 -3.58 -14.85
N ALA A 20 4.89 -3.83 -14.57
CA ALA A 20 3.81 -3.55 -15.53
C ALA A 20 3.72 -2.07 -15.91
N GLY A 21 4.00 -1.16 -14.95
CA GLY A 21 4.08 0.28 -15.20
C GLY A 21 5.20 0.65 -16.14
N PHE A 22 6.42 0.16 -15.91
CA PHE A 22 7.55 0.36 -16.80
C PHE A 22 7.26 -0.21 -18.20
N ASN A 23 6.83 -1.48 -18.31
CA ASN A 23 6.54 -2.13 -19.59
C ASN A 23 5.51 -1.38 -20.44
N ARG A 24 4.58 -0.63 -19.84
CA ARG A 24 3.56 0.17 -20.52
C ARG A 24 4.03 1.56 -20.88
N ALA A 25 5.10 2.07 -20.26
CA ALA A 25 5.58 3.41 -20.49
C ALA A 25 6.18 3.54 -21.91
N ARG A 26 5.88 4.65 -22.58
CA ARG A 26 6.40 5.01 -23.92
C ARG A 26 6.89 6.46 -23.88
N PRO A 27 7.97 6.73 -23.14
CA PRO A 27 8.49 8.09 -23.06
C PRO A 27 9.07 8.53 -24.40
N ARG A 28 8.88 9.81 -24.72
CA ARG A 28 9.38 10.42 -25.93
C ARG A 28 10.21 11.65 -25.63
N VAL A 29 11.35 11.75 -26.29
CA VAL A 29 12.21 12.93 -26.29
C VAL A 29 12.58 13.25 -27.73
N GLY A 30 12.08 14.35 -28.26
CA GLY A 30 12.25 14.71 -29.69
C GLY A 30 11.71 13.60 -30.60
N ASN A 31 12.56 13.08 -31.48
CA ASN A 31 12.23 11.99 -32.41
C ASN A 31 12.54 10.58 -31.89
N VAL A 32 12.95 10.44 -30.61
CA VAL A 32 13.25 9.17 -29.97
C VAL A 32 12.07 8.75 -29.09
N GLU A 33 11.58 7.53 -29.29
CA GLU A 33 10.63 6.85 -28.40
C GLU A 33 11.32 5.66 -27.75
N ALA A 34 11.25 5.57 -26.42
CA ALA A 34 11.74 4.42 -25.70
C ALA A 34 10.58 3.50 -25.28
N HIS A 35 10.86 2.21 -25.23
CA HIS A 35 10.03 1.22 -24.54
C HIS A 35 10.89 0.43 -23.57
N TRP A 36 10.24 -0.08 -22.52
CA TRP A 36 10.91 -0.76 -21.44
C TRP A 36 10.66 -2.26 -21.50
N GLU A 37 11.69 -3.03 -21.20
CA GLU A 37 11.64 -4.49 -21.05
C GLU A 37 12.14 -4.88 -19.66
N CYS A 38 11.38 -5.73 -18.99
CA CYS A 38 11.74 -6.25 -17.67
C CYS A 38 12.82 -7.32 -17.81
N LEU A 39 13.91 -7.19 -17.04
CA LEU A 39 14.93 -8.24 -16.94
C LEU A 39 14.58 -9.27 -15.87
N GLY A 40 13.77 -8.92 -14.87
CA GLY A 40 13.40 -9.76 -13.75
C GLY A 40 13.06 -8.96 -12.50
N GLY A 41 12.79 -9.68 -11.43
CA GLY A 41 12.58 -9.11 -10.11
C GLY A 41 12.84 -10.14 -9.01
N ILE A 42 13.07 -9.66 -7.81
CA ILE A 42 13.36 -10.49 -6.63
C ILE A 42 12.30 -10.23 -5.57
N ASP A 43 11.77 -11.30 -5.00
CA ASP A 43 10.90 -11.27 -3.82
C ASP A 43 11.01 -12.57 -3.02
N VAL A 44 10.46 -12.58 -1.80
CA VAL A 44 10.39 -13.76 -0.91
C VAL A 44 9.02 -14.43 -0.92
N ASP A 45 8.03 -13.84 -1.60
CA ASP A 45 6.68 -14.39 -1.70
C ASP A 45 6.47 -15.16 -3.01
N PRO A 46 6.40 -16.52 -2.96
CA PRO A 46 6.20 -17.32 -4.16
C PRO A 46 4.84 -17.04 -4.84
N ALA A 47 3.82 -16.62 -4.08
CA ALA A 47 2.53 -16.28 -4.66
C ALA A 47 2.60 -14.96 -5.43
N GLY A 48 3.25 -13.95 -4.84
CA GLY A 48 3.52 -12.68 -5.50
C GLY A 48 4.35 -12.86 -6.78
N LEU A 49 5.35 -13.74 -6.76
CA LEU A 49 6.21 -14.01 -7.93
C LEU A 49 5.44 -14.64 -9.10
N ARG A 50 4.42 -15.49 -8.85
CA ARG A 50 3.56 -15.99 -9.92
C ARG A 50 2.75 -14.90 -10.61
N ASP A 51 2.30 -13.92 -9.83
CA ASP A 51 1.60 -12.75 -10.38
C ASP A 51 2.58 -11.79 -11.07
N PHE A 52 3.79 -11.65 -10.52
CA PHE A 52 4.87 -10.89 -11.15
C PHE A 52 5.16 -11.40 -12.56
N GLU A 53 5.31 -12.70 -12.75
CA GLU A 53 5.57 -13.30 -14.06
C GLU A 53 4.48 -12.94 -15.07
N ARG A 54 3.20 -12.98 -14.64
CA ARG A 54 2.06 -12.62 -15.52
C ARG A 54 2.06 -11.15 -15.90
N LEU A 55 2.43 -10.25 -14.96
CA LEU A 55 2.39 -8.81 -15.16
C LEU A 55 3.66 -8.25 -15.81
N ALA A 56 4.81 -8.81 -15.49
CA ALA A 56 6.11 -8.38 -16.00
C ALA A 56 6.48 -9.03 -17.32
N GLY A 57 5.91 -10.23 -17.63
CA GLY A 57 6.22 -11.02 -18.82
C GLY A 57 7.53 -11.80 -18.72
N VAL A 58 8.15 -11.82 -17.54
CA VAL A 58 9.38 -12.56 -17.24
C VAL A 58 9.29 -13.15 -15.84
N PRO A 59 9.96 -14.29 -15.55
CA PRO A 59 9.93 -14.88 -14.22
C PRO A 59 10.60 -14.00 -13.18
N GLY A 60 10.07 -14.03 -11.96
CA GLY A 60 10.71 -13.48 -10.79
C GLY A 60 11.61 -14.51 -10.10
N THR A 61 12.57 -14.04 -9.33
CA THR A 61 13.51 -14.86 -8.56
C THR A 61 13.10 -14.92 -7.10
N LEU A 62 12.85 -16.11 -6.58
CA LEU A 62 12.62 -16.34 -5.15
C LEU A 62 13.97 -16.28 -4.42
N LEU A 63 14.24 -15.18 -3.73
CA LEU A 63 15.50 -14.95 -3.03
C LEU A 63 15.28 -14.04 -1.82
N ASP A 64 15.77 -14.49 -0.66
CA ASP A 64 15.82 -13.68 0.54
C ASP A 64 17.03 -12.75 0.48
N LEU A 65 16.80 -11.46 0.66
CA LEU A 65 17.82 -10.42 0.60
C LEU A 65 18.38 -10.04 1.97
N PHE A 66 17.86 -10.61 3.06
CA PHE A 66 18.39 -10.36 4.40
C PHE A 66 19.84 -10.82 4.53
N THR A 67 20.59 -10.12 5.38
CA THR A 67 21.77 -10.74 6.01
C THR A 67 21.31 -11.74 7.07
N ARG A 68 22.22 -12.63 7.54
CA ARG A 68 21.89 -13.58 8.61
C ARG A 68 21.39 -12.89 9.87
N ASP A 69 22.05 -11.80 10.26
CA ASP A 69 21.63 -11.00 11.41
C ASP A 69 20.21 -10.40 11.22
N GLN A 70 19.94 -9.81 10.06
CA GLN A 70 18.61 -9.30 9.73
C GLN A 70 17.56 -10.41 9.75
N TYR A 71 17.88 -11.59 9.21
CA TYR A 71 17.00 -12.75 9.24
C TYR A 71 16.63 -13.15 10.67
N VAL A 72 17.63 -13.31 11.54
CA VAL A 72 17.41 -13.67 12.94
C VAL A 72 16.58 -12.61 13.67
N ARG A 73 16.89 -11.33 13.50
CA ARG A 73 16.14 -10.23 14.13
C ARG A 73 14.67 -10.18 13.63
N PHE A 74 14.44 -10.49 12.36
CA PHE A 74 13.10 -10.46 11.78
C PHE A 74 12.27 -11.68 12.16
N HIS A 75 12.83 -12.89 12.04
CA HIS A 75 12.12 -14.15 12.25
C HIS A 75 12.16 -14.67 13.69
N GLY A 76 13.09 -14.16 14.53
CA GLY A 76 13.31 -14.63 15.90
C GLY A 76 13.94 -16.03 15.97
N LYS A 77 14.52 -16.52 14.88
CA LYS A 77 15.15 -17.84 14.78
C LYS A 77 16.23 -17.87 13.71
N GLU A 78 17.13 -18.80 13.81
CA GLU A 78 18.14 -19.06 12.81
C GLU A 78 17.52 -19.46 11.46
N PRO A 79 18.14 -19.09 10.33
CA PRO A 79 17.70 -19.53 9.02
C PRO A 79 17.77 -21.06 8.88
N PRO A 80 16.94 -21.64 7.99
CA PRO A 80 16.93 -23.09 7.76
C PRO A 80 18.26 -23.58 7.13
N THR A 81 18.51 -24.86 7.27
CA THR A 81 19.67 -25.52 6.65
C THR A 81 19.66 -25.26 5.13
N GLY A 82 20.81 -24.87 4.59
CA GLY A 82 20.95 -24.55 3.16
C GLY A 82 20.65 -23.08 2.81
N TRP A 83 20.08 -22.29 3.72
CA TRP A 83 19.95 -20.86 3.51
C TRP A 83 21.34 -20.18 3.50
N ARG A 84 21.52 -19.24 2.62
CA ARG A 84 22.70 -18.39 2.56
C ARG A 84 22.32 -16.96 2.25
N GLU A 85 23.17 -16.03 2.58
CA GLU A 85 23.02 -14.64 2.18
C GLU A 85 23.08 -14.49 0.66
N ALA A 86 22.24 -13.60 0.14
CA ALA A 86 22.32 -13.19 -1.24
C ALA A 86 23.63 -12.45 -1.54
N THR A 87 24.19 -12.71 -2.70
CA THR A 87 25.43 -12.10 -3.20
C THR A 87 25.16 -11.20 -4.41
N PRO A 88 26.06 -10.27 -4.77
CA PRO A 88 25.98 -9.51 -6.00
C PRO A 88 25.82 -10.37 -7.25
N GLU A 89 26.44 -11.56 -7.28
CA GLU A 89 26.32 -12.51 -8.39
C GLU A 89 24.89 -13.08 -8.51
N ASP A 90 24.19 -13.29 -7.40
CA ASP A 90 22.79 -13.71 -7.43
C ASP A 90 21.91 -12.64 -8.05
N ILE A 91 22.22 -11.37 -7.80
CA ILE A 91 21.50 -10.24 -8.41
C ILE A 91 21.74 -10.19 -9.92
N ARG A 92 23.01 -10.32 -10.35
CA ARG A 92 23.33 -10.40 -11.78
C ARG A 92 22.60 -11.55 -12.46
N ARG A 93 22.60 -12.72 -11.83
CA ARG A 93 21.89 -13.90 -12.35
C ARG A 93 20.38 -13.69 -12.44
N ALA A 94 19.77 -13.06 -11.43
CA ALA A 94 18.34 -12.72 -11.42
C ALA A 94 17.96 -11.73 -12.53
N ALA A 95 18.91 -10.89 -12.97
CA ALA A 95 18.79 -9.99 -14.12
C ALA A 95 19.21 -10.62 -15.47
N GLY A 96 19.40 -11.94 -15.51
CA GLY A 96 19.82 -12.65 -16.72
C GLY A 96 21.24 -12.28 -17.19
N GLY A 97 22.12 -11.87 -16.29
CA GLY A 97 23.49 -11.42 -16.60
C GLY A 97 23.57 -10.05 -17.27
N ARG A 98 22.47 -9.34 -17.39
CA ARG A 98 22.39 -8.04 -18.08
C ARG A 98 22.29 -6.89 -17.08
N ARG A 99 22.97 -5.78 -17.35
CA ARG A 99 22.80 -4.55 -16.58
C ARG A 99 21.50 -3.84 -16.99
N PRO A 100 20.63 -3.47 -16.04
CA PRO A 100 19.45 -2.67 -16.31
C PRO A 100 19.80 -1.18 -16.53
N ASP A 101 18.95 -0.47 -17.26
CA ASP A 101 19.01 0.99 -17.38
C ASP A 101 18.32 1.69 -16.21
N ALA A 102 17.37 1.01 -15.59
CA ALA A 102 16.73 1.46 -14.35
C ALA A 102 16.52 0.31 -13.36
N VAL A 103 16.72 0.59 -12.08
CA VAL A 103 16.36 -0.30 -10.97
C VAL A 103 15.24 0.34 -10.16
N PHE A 104 14.21 -0.45 -9.87
CA PHE A 104 13.12 -0.05 -8.99
C PHE A 104 13.20 -0.85 -7.67
N ILE A 105 13.22 -0.14 -6.55
CA ILE A 105 13.30 -0.71 -5.21
C ILE A 105 12.02 -0.33 -4.45
N SER A 106 11.25 -1.31 -3.99
CA SER A 106 10.02 -1.11 -3.24
C SER A 106 10.03 -1.94 -1.96
N SER A 107 11.07 -1.75 -1.16
CA SER A 107 11.28 -2.51 0.08
C SER A 107 10.18 -2.23 1.13
N PRO A 108 9.81 -3.25 1.93
CA PRO A 108 8.78 -3.08 2.96
C PRO A 108 9.24 -2.12 4.06
N CYS A 109 8.41 -1.15 4.40
CA CYS A 109 8.69 -0.11 5.39
C CYS A 109 7.65 -0.07 6.52
N LYS A 110 7.23 -1.22 7.02
CA LYS A 110 6.21 -1.28 8.08
C LYS A 110 6.55 -0.41 9.29
N GLY A 111 7.83 -0.29 9.64
CA GLY A 111 8.31 0.58 10.72
C GLY A 111 8.02 2.07 10.49
N ALA A 112 8.08 2.55 9.26
CA ALA A 112 7.84 3.95 8.91
C ALA A 112 6.38 4.25 8.52
N SER A 113 5.55 3.23 8.27
CA SER A 113 4.21 3.39 7.66
C SER A 113 3.16 4.09 8.52
N GLY A 114 3.39 4.26 9.83
CA GLY A 114 2.41 4.80 10.77
C GLY A 114 1.24 3.88 11.08
N LEU A 115 1.23 2.66 10.55
CA LEU A 115 0.31 1.59 10.94
C LEU A 115 0.72 0.95 12.28
N LEU A 116 1.95 1.20 12.70
CA LEU A 116 2.52 0.77 13.97
C LEU A 116 2.73 1.98 14.89
N SER A 117 2.57 1.74 16.20
CA SER A 117 3.01 2.71 17.19
C SER A 117 4.53 2.93 17.06
N GLU A 118 5.01 4.09 17.49
CA GLU A 118 6.43 4.43 17.45
C GLU A 118 7.27 3.39 18.20
N LYS A 119 6.82 2.99 19.40
CA LYS A 119 7.46 1.94 20.20
C LYS A 119 7.61 0.61 19.46
N MET A 120 6.59 0.20 18.71
CA MET A 120 6.65 -1.03 17.91
C MET A 120 7.59 -0.88 16.72
N SER A 121 7.63 0.30 16.08
CA SER A 121 8.51 0.54 14.94
C SER A 121 10.00 0.44 15.26
N LEU A 122 10.37 0.68 16.50
CA LEU A 122 11.75 0.61 16.99
C LEU A 122 12.20 -0.82 17.40
N THR A 123 11.32 -1.80 17.30
CA THR A 123 11.70 -3.18 17.63
C THR A 123 12.70 -3.75 16.62
N PRO A 124 13.60 -4.69 17.02
CA PRO A 124 14.60 -5.28 16.14
C PRO A 124 14.03 -5.84 14.85
N LYS A 125 12.83 -6.43 14.93
CA LYS A 125 12.09 -6.97 13.77
C LYS A 125 11.81 -5.92 12.69
N TYR A 126 11.32 -4.74 13.07
CA TYR A 126 10.98 -3.70 12.10
C TYR A 126 12.20 -2.89 11.67
N GLN A 127 13.23 -2.80 12.52
CA GLN A 127 14.53 -2.24 12.12
C GLN A 127 15.20 -3.10 11.05
N ALA A 128 15.18 -4.42 11.17
CA ALA A 128 15.68 -5.32 10.12
C ALA A 128 15.01 -5.08 8.76
N LEU A 129 13.69 -4.84 8.74
CA LEU A 129 12.98 -4.46 7.51
C LEU A 129 13.40 -3.10 6.94
N ASN A 130 13.68 -2.12 7.79
CA ASN A 130 14.15 -0.82 7.35
C ASN A 130 15.57 -0.94 6.73
N GLU A 131 16.45 -1.69 7.38
CA GLU A 131 17.81 -1.96 6.91
C GLU A 131 17.86 -2.78 5.61
N LEU A 132 16.80 -3.54 5.31
CA LEU A 132 16.70 -4.27 4.03
C LEU A 132 16.85 -3.34 2.82
N THR A 133 16.38 -2.09 2.92
CA THR A 133 16.57 -1.10 1.85
C THR A 133 18.05 -0.83 1.58
N LEU A 134 18.84 -0.64 2.63
CA LEU A 134 20.29 -0.45 2.50
C LEU A 134 20.95 -1.68 1.88
N ARG A 135 20.50 -2.87 2.28
CA ARG A 135 21.01 -4.13 1.72
C ARG A 135 20.69 -4.26 0.23
N CYS A 136 19.46 -3.90 -0.20
CA CYS A 136 19.08 -3.89 -1.61
C CYS A 136 19.98 -2.94 -2.43
N ILE A 137 20.22 -1.73 -1.92
CA ILE A 137 21.06 -0.72 -2.58
C ILE A 137 22.51 -1.21 -2.66
N TRP A 138 23.06 -1.76 -1.58
CA TRP A 138 24.40 -2.28 -1.56
C TRP A 138 24.56 -3.44 -2.56
N LEU A 139 23.68 -4.44 -2.53
CA LEU A 139 23.70 -5.56 -3.48
C LEU A 139 23.63 -5.09 -4.93
N MET A 140 22.78 -4.11 -5.21
CA MET A 140 22.64 -3.50 -6.53
C MET A 140 23.94 -2.78 -6.96
N GLY A 141 24.50 -1.95 -6.07
CA GLY A 141 25.74 -1.21 -6.35
C GLY A 141 26.91 -2.14 -6.64
N GLU A 142 27.10 -3.18 -5.82
CA GLU A 142 28.16 -4.19 -6.02
C GLU A 142 27.90 -5.08 -7.25
N ALA A 143 26.64 -5.40 -7.55
CA ALA A 143 26.33 -6.23 -8.71
C ALA A 143 26.75 -5.59 -10.04
N TRP A 144 26.71 -4.27 -10.12
CA TRP A 144 27.06 -3.52 -11.34
C TRP A 144 28.10 -2.43 -11.06
N ALA A 145 29.08 -2.72 -10.17
CA ALA A 145 30.13 -1.75 -9.79
C ALA A 145 30.95 -1.27 -11.00
N ASP A 146 31.28 -2.20 -11.92
CA ASP A 146 32.07 -1.88 -13.12
C ASP A 146 31.28 -1.13 -14.20
N ASP A 147 29.97 -1.26 -14.21
CA ASP A 147 29.07 -0.57 -15.13
C ASP A 147 27.77 -0.16 -14.39
N PRO A 148 27.82 0.93 -13.58
CA PRO A 148 26.71 1.31 -12.70
C PRO A 148 25.39 1.54 -13.42
N VAL A 149 24.29 1.19 -12.75
CA VAL A 149 22.91 1.42 -13.24
C VAL A 149 22.69 2.91 -13.43
N PRO A 150 22.23 3.38 -14.60
CA PRO A 150 22.03 4.82 -14.84
C PRO A 150 21.01 5.47 -13.90
N LEU A 151 19.89 4.78 -13.58
CA LEU A 151 18.79 5.34 -12.83
C LEU A 151 18.27 4.36 -11.76
N ILE A 152 18.07 4.86 -10.55
CA ILE A 152 17.44 4.12 -9.47
C ILE A 152 16.19 4.89 -9.02
N VAL A 153 15.08 4.17 -8.84
CA VAL A 153 13.86 4.71 -8.25
C VAL A 153 13.53 3.88 -7.02
N PHE A 154 13.57 4.51 -5.86
CA PHE A 154 13.13 3.92 -4.60
C PHE A 154 11.76 4.49 -4.22
N GLU A 155 10.77 3.61 -4.04
CA GLU A 155 9.40 3.97 -3.68
C GLU A 155 9.11 3.57 -2.23
N ASN A 156 8.44 4.47 -1.51
CA ASN A 156 8.04 4.20 -0.13
C ASN A 156 6.86 5.07 0.32
N VAL A 157 6.46 4.95 1.60
CA VAL A 157 5.40 5.79 2.18
C VAL A 157 5.93 7.18 2.53
N PRO A 158 5.08 8.26 2.43
CA PRO A 158 5.53 9.63 2.68
C PRO A 158 6.13 9.85 4.07
N ARG A 159 5.67 9.11 5.07
CA ARG A 159 6.19 9.21 6.45
C ARG A 159 7.66 8.79 6.59
N LEU A 160 8.23 8.10 5.61
CA LEU A 160 9.66 7.81 5.60
C LEU A 160 10.48 9.11 5.63
N ALA A 161 10.05 10.15 4.93
CA ALA A 161 10.74 11.45 4.92
C ALA A 161 10.87 12.09 6.30
N SER A 162 9.95 11.81 7.23
CA SER A 162 9.99 12.35 8.60
C SER A 162 10.45 11.33 9.64
N ARG A 163 9.78 10.18 9.74
CA ARG A 163 10.11 9.15 10.75
C ARG A 163 11.35 8.32 10.42
N GLY A 164 11.69 8.22 9.14
CA GLY A 164 12.81 7.45 8.64
C GLY A 164 14.01 8.31 8.21
N ARG A 165 14.12 9.55 8.65
CA ARG A 165 15.18 10.48 8.17
C ARG A 165 16.58 9.88 8.32
N HIS A 166 16.89 9.29 9.44
CA HIS A 166 18.19 8.64 9.67
C HIS A 166 18.48 7.53 8.63
N LEU A 167 17.48 6.73 8.28
CA LEU A 167 17.64 5.72 7.22
C LEU A 167 17.85 6.37 5.85
N LEU A 168 17.12 7.45 5.54
CA LEU A 168 17.32 8.17 4.27
C LEU A 168 18.72 8.80 4.18
N ASP A 169 19.24 9.31 5.28
CA ASP A 169 20.61 9.85 5.31
C ASP A 169 21.65 8.76 5.05
N GLN A 170 21.45 7.56 5.59
CA GLN A 170 22.30 6.40 5.28
C GLN A 170 22.16 5.97 3.81
N ILE A 171 20.93 5.95 3.27
CA ILE A 171 20.68 5.65 1.86
C ILE A 171 21.38 6.66 0.97
N ASN A 172 21.27 7.95 1.27
CA ASN A 172 21.93 9.02 0.51
C ASN A 172 23.45 8.91 0.55
N SER A 173 24.01 8.60 1.73
CA SER A 173 25.45 8.39 1.90
C SER A 173 25.94 7.19 1.08
N LEU A 174 25.21 6.07 1.14
CA LEU A 174 25.55 4.86 0.41
C LEU A 174 25.48 5.08 -1.11
N LEU A 175 24.39 5.70 -1.59
CA LEU A 175 24.26 6.04 -3.01
C LEU A 175 25.32 7.03 -3.48
N GLY A 176 25.63 8.03 -2.65
CA GLY A 176 26.73 8.96 -2.93
C GLY A 176 28.08 8.26 -3.09
N GLY A 177 28.37 7.25 -2.25
CA GLY A 177 29.55 6.40 -2.35
C GLY A 177 29.63 5.60 -3.66
N PHE A 178 28.49 5.26 -4.25
CA PHE A 178 28.40 4.62 -5.58
C PHE A 178 28.31 5.61 -6.75
N GLY A 179 28.51 6.90 -6.52
CA GLY A 179 28.50 7.92 -7.60
C GLY A 179 27.13 8.43 -8.02
N TYR A 180 26.10 8.31 -7.16
CA TYR A 180 24.76 8.79 -7.48
C TYR A 180 24.47 10.16 -6.85
N ALA A 181 23.83 11.01 -7.61
CA ALA A 181 23.15 12.21 -7.13
C ALA A 181 21.67 11.88 -6.89
N VAL A 182 21.14 12.31 -5.74
CA VAL A 182 19.83 11.90 -5.23
C VAL A 182 18.87 13.09 -5.19
N ALA A 183 17.61 12.86 -5.58
CA ALA A 183 16.49 13.78 -5.38
C ALA A 183 15.36 13.05 -4.62
N GLU A 184 14.87 13.68 -3.56
CA GLU A 184 13.74 13.19 -2.76
C GLU A 184 12.48 14.00 -3.10
N THR A 185 11.39 13.29 -3.40
CA THR A 185 10.11 13.91 -3.76
C THR A 185 8.94 13.13 -3.14
N THR A 186 7.79 13.78 -3.07
CA THR A 186 6.54 13.11 -2.69
C THR A 186 5.47 13.45 -3.72
N HIS A 187 4.88 12.42 -4.31
CA HIS A 187 3.84 12.57 -5.30
C HIS A 187 2.57 11.83 -4.90
N ASP A 188 1.44 12.30 -5.37
CA ASP A 188 0.23 11.49 -5.45
C ASP A 188 0.27 10.69 -6.76
N CYS A 189 0.55 9.38 -6.65
CA CYS A 189 0.58 8.48 -7.80
C CYS A 189 -0.78 8.40 -8.51
N GLY A 190 -1.87 8.74 -7.82
CA GLY A 190 -3.18 8.90 -8.41
C GLY A 190 -3.22 10.05 -9.41
N GLU A 191 -2.68 11.21 -9.04
CA GLU A 191 -2.56 12.36 -9.94
C GLU A 191 -1.60 12.08 -11.12
N LEU A 192 -0.47 11.41 -10.87
CA LEU A 192 0.45 11.04 -11.95
C LEU A 192 -0.18 10.08 -12.97
N GLY A 193 -1.00 9.14 -12.48
CA GLY A 193 -1.62 8.11 -13.31
C GLY A 193 -3.02 8.47 -13.83
N GLY A 194 -3.67 9.53 -13.33
CA GLY A 194 -5.08 9.78 -13.58
C GLY A 194 -5.95 8.65 -13.04
N LEU A 195 -5.69 8.20 -11.80
CA LEU A 195 -6.35 7.06 -11.20
C LEU A 195 -7.60 7.47 -10.41
N ALA A 196 -8.48 6.51 -10.14
CA ALA A 196 -9.61 6.66 -9.22
C ALA A 196 -9.19 6.47 -7.75
N GLN A 197 -7.95 6.77 -7.43
CA GLN A 197 -7.35 6.60 -6.11
C GLN A 197 -6.33 7.71 -5.85
N SER A 198 -6.43 8.39 -4.71
CA SER A 198 -5.33 9.19 -4.17
C SER A 198 -4.35 8.27 -3.43
N ARG A 199 -3.09 8.24 -3.87
CA ARG A 199 -2.06 7.36 -3.33
C ARG A 199 -0.72 8.09 -3.22
N LYS A 200 -0.54 8.82 -2.14
CA LYS A 200 0.71 9.54 -1.90
C LYS A 200 1.87 8.59 -1.64
N ARG A 201 2.99 8.82 -2.32
CA ARG A 201 4.22 8.05 -2.17
C ARG A 201 5.44 8.96 -2.13
N PHE A 202 6.37 8.57 -1.28
CA PHE A 202 7.73 9.10 -1.30
C PHE A 202 8.49 8.41 -2.43
N LEU A 203 9.16 9.19 -3.25
CA LEU A 203 10.06 8.71 -4.29
C LEU A 203 11.44 9.32 -4.07
N LEU A 204 12.44 8.47 -4.05
CA LEU A 204 13.83 8.86 -4.14
C LEU A 204 14.32 8.44 -5.52
N VAL A 205 14.75 9.41 -6.31
CA VAL A 205 15.31 9.19 -7.64
C VAL A 205 16.80 9.46 -7.58
N ALA A 206 17.60 8.45 -7.90
CA ALA A 206 19.04 8.56 -7.93
C ALA A 206 19.55 8.35 -9.37
N ARG A 207 20.31 9.30 -9.88
CA ARG A 207 20.98 9.22 -11.18
C ARG A 207 22.48 9.03 -10.99
N HIS A 208 23.11 8.15 -11.73
CA HIS A 208 24.57 8.07 -11.76
C HIS A 208 25.15 9.30 -12.48
N VAL A 209 26.04 10.03 -11.82
CA VAL A 209 26.46 11.36 -12.27
C VAL A 209 27.18 11.36 -13.63
N GLU A 210 27.89 10.28 -13.94
CA GLU A 210 28.62 10.13 -15.21
C GLU A 210 27.74 9.63 -16.37
N LYS A 211 26.60 8.98 -16.06
CA LYS A 211 25.75 8.34 -17.07
C LYS A 211 24.52 9.15 -17.42
N VAL A 212 24.01 9.91 -16.47
CA VAL A 212 22.77 10.68 -16.63
C VAL A 212 23.03 12.13 -16.25
N PRO A 213 22.89 13.10 -17.18
CA PRO A 213 23.07 14.50 -16.87
C PRO A 213 22.05 14.99 -15.84
N PRO A 214 22.32 16.09 -15.14
CA PRO A 214 21.31 16.72 -14.27
C PRO A 214 20.07 17.07 -15.08
N PHE A 215 18.90 16.77 -14.52
CA PHE A 215 17.61 17.15 -15.09
C PHE A 215 16.64 17.55 -13.99
N LEU A 216 15.79 18.52 -14.28
CA LEU A 216 14.62 18.81 -13.49
C LEU A 216 13.45 18.03 -14.08
N TYR A 217 12.77 17.26 -13.24
CA TYR A 217 11.59 16.52 -13.66
C TYR A 217 10.40 16.93 -12.81
N GLU A 218 9.45 17.58 -13.46
CA GLU A 218 8.14 17.84 -12.88
C GLU A 218 7.10 17.06 -13.69
N PRO A 219 6.61 15.93 -13.14
CA PRO A 219 5.64 15.12 -13.85
C PRO A 219 4.31 15.86 -13.99
N GLU A 220 3.72 15.75 -15.16
CA GLU A 220 2.37 16.27 -15.41
C GLU A 220 1.37 15.64 -14.43
N LYS A 221 0.54 16.50 -13.84
CA LYS A 221 -0.53 16.06 -12.95
C LYS A 221 -1.85 15.95 -13.70
N LYS A 222 -2.52 14.83 -13.53
CA LYS A 222 -3.83 14.54 -14.08
C LYS A 222 -4.89 14.64 -12.99
N SER A 223 -6.11 14.98 -13.36
CA SER A 223 -7.25 14.92 -12.44
C SER A 223 -7.49 13.48 -11.98
N LEU A 224 -7.81 13.31 -10.71
CA LEU A 224 -8.25 12.04 -10.17
C LEU A 224 -9.61 11.68 -10.76
N ARG A 225 -9.79 10.39 -11.03
CA ARG A 225 -11.07 9.86 -11.54
C ARG A 225 -12.00 9.50 -10.40
N ALA A 226 -13.27 9.37 -10.70
CA ALA A 226 -14.25 8.82 -9.78
C ALA A 226 -14.06 7.30 -9.63
N VAL A 227 -14.31 6.77 -8.43
CA VAL A 227 -14.26 5.32 -8.18
C VAL A 227 -15.29 4.57 -9.03
N GLY A 228 -16.44 5.17 -9.32
CA GLY A 228 -17.46 4.63 -10.20
C GLY A 228 -17.01 4.40 -11.64
N ASP A 229 -16.07 5.20 -12.15
CA ASP A 229 -15.48 5.01 -13.49
C ASP A 229 -14.75 3.67 -13.65
N ILE A 230 -14.27 3.11 -12.54
CA ILE A 230 -13.59 1.82 -12.50
C ILE A 230 -14.58 0.72 -12.16
N LEU A 231 -15.30 0.85 -11.04
CA LEU A 231 -16.21 -0.20 -10.57
C LEU A 231 -17.38 -0.42 -11.53
N GLY A 232 -17.84 0.62 -12.23
CA GLY A 232 -18.93 0.53 -13.22
C GLY A 232 -18.67 -0.44 -14.35
N ARG A 233 -17.40 -0.75 -14.63
CA ARG A 233 -16.98 -1.70 -15.67
C ARG A 233 -16.78 -3.13 -15.15
N MET A 234 -16.86 -3.33 -13.85
CA MET A 234 -16.68 -4.63 -13.21
C MET A 234 -18.01 -5.30 -12.97
N PRO A 235 -18.08 -6.63 -12.87
CA PRO A 235 -19.24 -7.35 -12.36
C PRO A 235 -19.64 -6.84 -10.98
N LEU A 236 -20.89 -7.07 -10.60
CA LEU A 236 -21.39 -6.68 -9.27
C LEU A 236 -20.64 -7.43 -8.17
N PRO A 237 -20.44 -6.81 -6.98
CA PRO A 237 -19.87 -7.51 -5.84
C PRO A 237 -20.69 -8.77 -5.51
N GLY A 238 -20.00 -9.90 -5.32
CA GLY A 238 -20.63 -11.20 -5.06
C GLY A 238 -20.88 -12.06 -6.30
N ASP A 239 -20.77 -11.52 -7.50
CA ASP A 239 -20.86 -12.29 -8.73
C ASP A 239 -19.55 -13.07 -8.98
N ILE A 240 -19.42 -14.19 -8.26
CA ILE A 240 -18.23 -15.05 -8.32
C ILE A 240 -18.17 -15.87 -9.61
N ASP A 241 -19.28 -16.08 -10.27
CA ASP A 241 -19.35 -16.84 -11.52
C ASP A 241 -18.75 -16.02 -12.66
N ALA A 242 -19.08 -14.73 -12.75
CA ALA A 242 -18.53 -13.86 -13.78
C ALA A 242 -17.10 -13.36 -13.48
N ALA A 243 -16.74 -13.18 -12.21
CA ALA A 243 -15.49 -12.50 -11.80
C ALA A 243 -14.52 -13.37 -10.97
N GLY A 244 -14.89 -14.60 -10.68
CA GLY A 244 -14.07 -15.54 -9.92
C GLY A 244 -14.10 -15.34 -8.40
N PRO A 245 -13.41 -16.23 -7.65
CA PRO A 245 -13.56 -16.35 -6.19
C PRO A 245 -13.07 -15.12 -5.40
N MET A 246 -12.25 -14.26 -5.98
CA MET A 246 -11.82 -13.02 -5.35
C MET A 246 -12.91 -11.94 -5.31
N HIS A 247 -13.96 -12.10 -6.11
CA HIS A 247 -15.08 -11.16 -6.19
C HIS A 247 -16.18 -11.41 -5.14
N ARG A 248 -15.95 -12.36 -4.25
CA ARG A 248 -16.84 -12.66 -3.14
C ARG A 248 -16.99 -11.45 -2.20
N VAL A 249 -18.20 -11.26 -1.68
CA VAL A 249 -18.46 -10.30 -0.61
C VAL A 249 -17.69 -10.72 0.65
N PRO A 250 -16.99 -9.79 1.33
CA PRO A 250 -16.23 -10.13 2.53
C PRO A 250 -17.19 -10.58 3.65
N SER A 251 -16.78 -11.61 4.40
CA SER A 251 -17.52 -12.09 5.57
C SER A 251 -17.30 -11.13 6.73
N LEU A 252 -18.16 -10.13 6.84
CA LEU A 252 -18.19 -9.20 7.96
C LEU A 252 -19.25 -9.63 8.97
N GLN A 253 -19.06 -9.24 10.23
CA GLN A 253 -20.08 -9.41 11.24
C GLN A 253 -21.35 -8.60 10.87
N TRP A 254 -22.53 -9.11 11.17
CA TRP A 254 -23.80 -8.47 10.91
C TRP A 254 -23.84 -6.99 11.31
N LYS A 255 -23.38 -6.68 12.54
CA LYS A 255 -23.33 -5.32 13.05
C LYS A 255 -22.49 -4.38 12.19
N THR A 256 -21.43 -4.89 11.56
CA THR A 256 -20.59 -4.11 10.64
C THR A 256 -21.36 -3.78 9.36
N TRP A 257 -22.09 -4.74 8.83
CA TRP A 257 -22.97 -4.53 7.67
C TRP A 257 -24.05 -3.47 7.94
N VAL A 258 -24.73 -3.56 9.09
CA VAL A 258 -25.74 -2.58 9.50
C VAL A 258 -25.14 -1.18 9.61
N ARG A 259 -23.97 -1.03 10.23
CA ARG A 259 -23.29 0.27 10.30
C ARG A 259 -22.95 0.82 8.93
N LEU A 260 -22.39 0.01 8.06
CA LEU A 260 -22.06 0.43 6.70
C LEU A 260 -23.29 0.85 5.91
N ALA A 261 -24.41 0.14 6.08
CA ALA A 261 -25.68 0.47 5.41
C ALA A 261 -26.25 1.84 5.85
N LEU A 262 -25.97 2.26 7.08
CA LEU A 262 -26.47 3.52 7.65
C LEU A 262 -25.48 4.69 7.52
N VAL A 263 -24.22 4.42 7.14
CA VAL A 263 -23.25 5.48 6.89
C VAL A 263 -23.62 6.22 5.60
N ARG A 264 -23.77 7.54 5.70
CA ARG A 264 -24.07 8.38 4.54
C ARG A 264 -22.98 8.29 3.48
N ALA A 265 -23.37 8.11 2.22
CA ALA A 265 -22.42 8.10 1.10
C ALA A 265 -21.57 9.38 1.07
N GLY A 266 -20.24 9.22 0.94
CA GLY A 266 -19.26 10.32 1.02
C GLY A 266 -18.87 10.74 2.44
N SER A 267 -19.39 10.03 3.46
CA SER A 267 -19.10 10.23 4.89
C SER A 267 -18.43 8.99 5.50
N ASP A 268 -18.21 9.04 6.80
CA ASP A 268 -17.73 7.92 7.61
C ASP A 268 -18.68 7.64 8.79
N TRP A 269 -18.26 6.81 9.73
CA TRP A 269 -19.04 6.41 10.90
C TRP A 269 -19.61 7.59 11.71
N ARG A 270 -19.00 8.78 11.63
CA ARG A 270 -19.50 9.98 12.33
C ARG A 270 -20.87 10.42 11.85
N SER A 271 -21.22 10.09 10.59
CA SER A 271 -22.55 10.36 10.07
C SER A 271 -23.66 9.52 10.74
N LEU A 272 -23.27 8.47 11.49
CA LEU A 272 -24.22 7.73 12.32
C LEU A 272 -24.75 8.56 13.50
N ASN A 273 -24.00 9.58 13.93
CA ASN A 273 -24.45 10.50 14.97
C ASN A 273 -25.55 11.46 14.49
N ASP A 274 -25.71 11.59 13.16
CA ASP A 274 -26.76 12.42 12.56
C ASP A 274 -28.09 11.66 12.41
N LEU A 275 -28.11 10.36 12.75
CA LEU A 275 -29.33 9.57 12.70
C LEU A 275 -30.29 9.99 13.82
N ALA A 276 -31.52 10.26 13.46
CA ALA A 276 -32.58 10.53 14.43
C ALA A 276 -32.93 9.25 15.18
N VAL A 277 -32.44 9.10 16.40
CA VAL A 277 -32.70 7.97 17.28
C VAL A 277 -33.60 8.45 18.43
N GLU A 278 -34.75 7.84 18.63
CA GLU A 278 -35.66 8.10 19.72
C GLU A 278 -35.94 6.77 20.42
N ASP A 279 -35.70 6.70 21.72
CA ASP A 279 -35.86 5.48 22.54
C ASP A 279 -35.08 4.25 22.01
N GLY A 280 -33.95 4.46 21.36
CA GLY A 280 -33.13 3.39 20.77
C GLY A 280 -33.57 2.95 19.37
N TYR A 281 -34.57 3.59 18.80
CA TYR A 281 -35.07 3.32 17.44
C TYR A 281 -34.71 4.45 16.48
N LEU A 282 -34.41 4.09 15.25
CA LEU A 282 -34.32 5.06 14.16
C LEU A 282 -35.75 5.55 13.84
N ARG A 283 -35.93 6.86 13.80
CA ARG A 283 -37.25 7.48 13.61
C ARG A 283 -37.93 7.08 12.29
N ASP A 284 -37.13 6.77 11.27
CA ASP A 284 -37.61 6.43 9.92
C ASP A 284 -37.33 4.96 9.52
N LEU A 285 -36.63 4.19 10.38
CA LEU A 285 -36.28 2.78 10.12
C LEU A 285 -36.25 2.02 11.45
N ILE A 286 -37.04 0.97 11.55
CA ILE A 286 -37.02 0.04 12.69
C ILE A 286 -35.87 -0.97 12.39
N ILE A 287 -34.73 -0.77 12.99
CA ILE A 287 -33.68 -1.81 13.07
C ILE A 287 -33.87 -2.50 14.40
N VAL A 288 -34.41 -3.71 14.35
CA VAL A 288 -34.52 -4.57 15.54
C VAL A 288 -33.16 -5.18 15.78
N PRO A 289 -32.38 -4.76 16.82
CA PRO A 289 -31.12 -5.41 17.11
C PRO A 289 -31.37 -6.78 17.70
N GLU A 290 -30.89 -7.82 17.06
CA GLU A 290 -30.77 -9.12 17.68
C GLU A 290 -29.74 -9.06 18.82
N TYR A 291 -30.07 -9.60 19.95
CA TYR A 291 -29.62 -9.25 21.27
C TYR A 291 -28.23 -9.68 21.72
N GLN A 292 -27.46 -8.75 22.18
CA GLN A 292 -26.73 -8.84 23.46
C GLN A 292 -26.74 -7.44 24.10
N ALA A 293 -27.43 -7.31 25.22
CA ALA A 293 -27.51 -6.04 25.96
C ALA A 293 -26.11 -5.48 26.26
N GLY A 294 -25.90 -4.19 25.98
CA GLY A 294 -24.62 -3.53 26.21
C GLY A 294 -23.55 -3.70 25.11
N TYR A 295 -23.85 -4.38 24.03
CA TYR A 295 -22.91 -4.60 22.94
C TYR A 295 -22.89 -3.41 21.97
N VAL A 296 -21.71 -2.81 21.79
CA VAL A 296 -21.50 -1.61 20.96
C VAL A 296 -22.25 -0.36 21.45
N GLY A 297 -22.64 -0.33 22.73
CA GLY A 297 -23.29 0.83 23.34
C GLY A 297 -22.35 2.05 23.38
N VAL A 298 -22.92 3.22 23.19
CA VAL A 298 -22.25 4.49 23.44
C VAL A 298 -22.86 5.07 24.71
N HIS A 299 -22.06 5.29 25.74
CA HIS A 299 -22.48 5.96 26.96
C HIS A 299 -22.48 7.47 26.77
N GLY A 300 -23.48 8.14 27.32
CA GLY A 300 -23.42 9.57 27.47
C GLY A 300 -22.23 9.97 28.37
N TRP A 301 -21.75 11.21 28.21
CA TRP A 301 -20.63 11.74 28.99
C TRP A 301 -20.86 11.64 30.51
N ASN A 302 -22.10 11.80 30.95
CA ASN A 302 -22.48 11.79 32.37
C ASN A 302 -22.96 10.43 32.88
N ASP A 303 -22.92 9.39 32.03
CA ASP A 303 -23.37 8.04 32.41
C ASP A 303 -22.28 7.28 33.18
N SER A 304 -22.68 6.38 34.08
CA SER A 304 -21.75 5.46 34.70
C SER A 304 -21.41 4.32 33.75
N MET A 305 -20.12 3.97 33.65
CA MET A 305 -19.64 2.87 32.80
C MET A 305 -19.74 1.52 33.53
N GLY A 306 -20.10 0.47 32.76
CA GLY A 306 -19.89 -0.92 33.17
C GLY A 306 -18.41 -1.35 33.09
N THR A 307 -18.16 -2.64 33.26
CA THR A 307 -16.80 -3.20 33.22
C THR A 307 -16.14 -2.99 31.87
N ILE A 308 -14.95 -2.40 31.86
CA ILE A 308 -14.14 -2.19 30.65
C ILE A 308 -13.33 -3.46 30.39
N ALA A 309 -13.58 -4.11 29.27
CA ALA A 309 -12.76 -5.22 28.79
C ALA A 309 -11.67 -4.68 27.86
N GLY A 310 -10.40 -4.93 28.19
CA GLY A 310 -9.23 -4.46 27.42
C GLY A 310 -9.05 -5.17 26.06
N ARG A 311 -10.01 -5.00 25.14
CA ARG A 311 -9.95 -5.54 23.78
C ARG A 311 -9.80 -4.45 22.75
N SER A 312 -9.08 -4.73 21.68
CA SER A 312 -8.75 -3.78 20.62
C SER A 312 -9.88 -3.48 19.62
N GLY A 313 -11.10 -4.01 19.83
CA GLY A 313 -12.24 -3.78 18.96
C GLY A 313 -13.57 -3.91 19.69
N PRO A 314 -14.64 -3.32 19.18
CA PRO A 314 -15.95 -3.26 19.84
C PRO A 314 -16.72 -4.59 19.83
N THR A 315 -16.05 -5.71 19.67
CA THR A 315 -16.67 -7.01 19.42
C THR A 315 -17.13 -7.76 20.66
N ASN A 316 -16.76 -7.35 21.86
CA ASN A 316 -17.23 -8.01 23.09
C ASN A 316 -17.22 -7.04 24.29
N GLY A 317 -18.23 -6.19 24.37
CA GLY A 317 -18.43 -5.34 25.54
C GLY A 317 -17.46 -4.15 25.66
N ALA A 318 -16.76 -3.78 24.57
CA ALA A 318 -16.08 -2.50 24.52
C ALA A 318 -17.12 -1.40 24.32
N PHE A 319 -17.11 -0.43 25.23
CA PHE A 319 -18.04 0.70 25.19
C PHE A 319 -17.28 1.93 24.69
N SER A 320 -17.93 2.69 23.83
CA SER A 320 -17.51 4.06 23.50
C SER A 320 -18.19 5.04 24.44
N VAL A 321 -17.55 6.17 24.68
CA VAL A 321 -18.12 7.30 25.42
C VAL A 321 -18.23 8.48 24.46
N ALA A 322 -19.36 9.15 24.45
CA ALA A 322 -19.55 10.41 23.74
C ALA A 322 -18.83 11.52 24.51
N ASP A 323 -17.50 11.69 24.26
CA ASP A 323 -16.69 12.69 24.91
C ASP A 323 -16.85 14.05 24.18
N PRO A 324 -17.46 15.06 24.82
CA PRO A 324 -17.68 16.37 24.20
C PRO A 324 -16.35 17.14 23.99
N ARG A 325 -15.26 16.70 24.59
CA ARG A 325 -13.93 17.29 24.42
C ARG A 325 -13.20 16.71 23.20
N ALA A 326 -13.71 15.61 22.61
CA ALA A 326 -13.10 15.03 21.44
C ALA A 326 -13.13 16.07 20.30
N PRO A 327 -11.97 16.51 19.79
CA PRO A 327 -11.95 17.50 18.74
C PRO A 327 -12.62 16.96 17.48
N ALA A 328 -13.35 17.82 16.75
CA ALA A 328 -13.99 17.45 15.49
C ALA A 328 -13.01 16.90 14.44
N ASN A 329 -11.71 17.07 14.66
CA ASN A 329 -10.61 16.59 13.83
C ASN A 329 -9.82 15.40 14.43
N ALA A 330 -10.38 14.63 15.36
CA ALA A 330 -9.73 13.47 15.97
C ALA A 330 -9.20 12.45 14.94
N LEU A 331 -8.03 11.85 15.23
CA LEU A 331 -7.16 11.13 14.29
C LEU A 331 -7.69 9.79 13.73
N GLN A 332 -8.89 9.36 14.06
CA GLN A 332 -9.48 8.12 13.52
C GLN A 332 -10.47 8.37 12.37
N TYR A 333 -10.07 9.24 11.47
CA TYR A 333 -10.86 9.58 10.31
C TYR A 333 -11.03 8.42 9.34
N GLN A 334 -12.24 8.30 8.80
CA GLN A 334 -12.58 7.38 7.73
C GLN A 334 -12.69 5.91 8.14
N GLN A 335 -12.69 5.60 9.42
CA GLN A 335 -13.08 4.28 9.90
C GLN A 335 -14.55 4.02 9.49
N TYR A 336 -14.84 2.87 8.85
CA TYR A 336 -16.14 2.56 8.23
C TYR A 336 -16.60 3.56 7.15
N GLY A 337 -15.67 4.23 6.48
CA GLY A 337 -16.02 5.19 5.43
C GLY A 337 -16.76 4.54 4.25
N VAL A 338 -17.79 5.20 3.75
CA VAL A 338 -18.48 4.86 2.51
C VAL A 338 -18.21 5.94 1.48
N ARG A 339 -17.67 5.57 0.32
CA ARG A 339 -17.43 6.50 -0.79
C ARG A 339 -18.67 6.63 -1.65
N ARG A 340 -18.90 7.83 -2.16
CA ARG A 340 -19.86 8.02 -3.23
C ARG A 340 -19.31 7.41 -4.51
N TRP A 341 -20.20 7.03 -5.41
CA TRP A 341 -19.83 6.51 -6.72
C TRP A 341 -18.89 7.43 -7.52
N THR A 342 -19.07 8.73 -7.34
CA THR A 342 -18.31 9.81 -7.99
C THR A 342 -17.04 10.23 -7.24
N ASP A 343 -16.78 9.67 -6.07
CA ASP A 343 -15.62 10.03 -5.27
C ASP A 343 -14.37 9.28 -5.74
N THR A 344 -13.21 9.86 -5.46
CA THR A 344 -11.92 9.17 -5.58
C THR A 344 -11.65 8.33 -4.32
N SER A 345 -11.17 7.10 -4.49
CA SER A 345 -10.77 6.25 -3.38
C SER A 345 -9.46 6.71 -2.75
N GLY A 346 -9.32 6.54 -1.44
CA GLY A 346 -8.03 6.57 -0.75
C GLY A 346 -7.19 5.31 -1.00
N ALA A 347 -6.03 5.18 -0.35
CA ALA A 347 -5.21 3.98 -0.43
C ALA A 347 -5.96 2.76 0.13
N ILE A 348 -6.05 1.71 -0.66
CA ILE A 348 -6.68 0.45 -0.25
C ILE A 348 -5.61 -0.42 0.40
N ILE A 349 -5.88 -0.87 1.63
CA ILE A 349 -5.01 -1.76 2.38
C ILE A 349 -5.71 -3.09 2.61
N GLY A 350 -5.00 -4.20 2.36
CA GLY A 350 -5.52 -5.56 2.52
C GLY A 350 -5.65 -5.96 4.00
N VAL A 351 -6.65 -5.44 4.70
CA VAL A 351 -6.97 -5.81 6.08
C VAL A 351 -8.28 -6.58 6.16
N LYS A 352 -8.37 -7.51 7.12
CA LYS A 352 -9.54 -8.40 7.28
C LYS A 352 -10.79 -7.71 7.85
N SER A 353 -10.70 -6.47 8.28
CA SER A 353 -11.80 -5.75 8.92
C SER A 353 -11.74 -4.26 8.54
N PRO A 354 -12.86 -3.53 8.53
CA PRO A 354 -12.92 -2.11 8.16
C PRO A 354 -12.29 -1.18 9.20
N GLY A 355 -11.41 -1.68 9.97
CA GLY A 355 -10.56 -0.88 10.82
C GLY A 355 -9.73 0.11 10.08
N GLN A 356 -8.90 0.73 10.06
CA GLN A 356 -8.14 1.74 9.35
C GLN A 356 -8.07 1.49 7.83
N GLY A 357 -8.92 2.15 7.05
CA GLY A 357 -8.76 2.32 5.61
C GLY A 357 -9.46 1.29 4.70
N THR A 358 -10.37 0.48 5.24
CA THR A 358 -11.29 -0.30 4.39
C THR A 358 -12.53 0.54 4.11
N TYR A 359 -12.83 0.75 2.85
CA TYR A 359 -13.97 1.55 2.42
C TYR A 359 -14.97 0.70 1.66
N SER A 360 -16.25 0.98 1.89
CA SER A 360 -17.33 0.61 1.00
C SER A 360 -17.58 1.72 -0.01
N VAL A 361 -18.19 1.37 -1.13
CA VAL A 361 -18.65 2.32 -2.15
C VAL A 361 -20.15 2.20 -2.28
N ALA A 362 -20.85 3.33 -2.28
CA ALA A 362 -22.28 3.39 -2.59
C ALA A 362 -22.46 3.15 -4.10
N ASP A 363 -22.67 1.89 -4.49
CA ASP A 363 -22.85 1.47 -5.88
C ASP A 363 -24.31 1.67 -6.28
N PRO A 364 -24.62 2.59 -7.21
CA PRO A 364 -25.99 2.86 -7.63
C PRO A 364 -26.65 1.68 -8.35
N ARG A 365 -25.87 0.72 -8.85
CA ARG A 365 -26.36 -0.49 -9.51
C ARG A 365 -26.93 -1.50 -8.51
N GLY A 366 -26.53 -1.43 -7.23
CA GLY A 366 -26.99 -2.32 -6.17
C GLY A 366 -28.45 -2.08 -5.74
N GLN A 367 -29.09 -1.00 -6.16
CA GLN A 367 -30.47 -0.68 -5.77
C GLN A 367 -31.55 -1.58 -6.39
N SER A 368 -31.19 -2.43 -7.35
CA SER A 368 -32.13 -3.36 -8.00
C SER A 368 -32.25 -4.73 -7.33
N PHE A 369 -31.46 -5.03 -6.34
CA PHE A 369 -31.53 -6.29 -5.61
C PHE A 369 -32.48 -6.21 -4.41
N GLY A 370 -33.79 -6.15 -4.71
CA GLY A 370 -34.78 -6.58 -3.76
C GLY A 370 -34.68 -8.10 -3.57
N LYS A 371 -34.13 -8.51 -2.41
CA LYS A 371 -34.00 -9.85 -1.82
C LYS A 371 -32.55 -10.32 -1.74
N TYR A 372 -31.93 -9.99 -0.60
CA TYR A 372 -30.97 -10.92 -0.01
C TYR A 372 -31.76 -11.94 0.83
N PRO A 373 -31.44 -13.25 0.71
CA PRO A 373 -32.03 -14.27 1.57
C PRO A 373 -31.60 -14.09 3.02
#